data_9bec2acaa99827c9283226fd48410b7d
#
_entry.id   9bec2acaa99827c9283226fd48410b7d
#
_cell.length_a   1.000
_cell.length_b   1.000
_cell.length_c   1.000
_cell.angle_alpha   90.00
_cell.angle_beta   90.00
_cell.angle_gamma   90.00
#
_symmetry.space_group_name_H-M   'P 1'
#
loop_
_entity.id
_entity.type
_entity.pdbx_description
1 polymer ?
#
loop_
_entity_poly.entity_id
_entity_poly.type
_entity_poly.pdbx_seq_one_letter_code
_entity_poly.pdbx_strand_id
1 'polypeptide(L)'
;ESFLDNPRFKGYISDVGGPTANFRLPSCEKQKKLGLCKNRRCLAPTPCPNMQVSHTEYLDILRKLRNLKGIKKVFIRSGIRFDYLIEDENDEFFRELVKYHISGQLRVAPEHCSAAVLDKMGKPHIESYKRFCKMFYDFTGKENKDQYVVPYLMSSHPGSTLSDAVELALFCKRENIHPKQVQDFYPTPGTISTSMFYTELDPYTLKEVYVPKSENEKAMQRALLQYFIPENKPLSLI
;
A
#
# COMPACT_ATOMS: atom_id res chain seq x y z
N GLU A 1 24.38 13.71 -9.33
CA GLU A 1 25.26 14.86 -9.71
C GLU A 1 24.49 15.88 -10.54
N SER A 2 23.82 15.51 -11.64
CA SER A 2 23.12 16.46 -12.53
C SER A 2 22.06 17.36 -11.86
N PHE A 3 21.48 16.96 -10.74
CA PHE A 3 20.55 17.81 -9.98
C PHE A 3 21.27 18.90 -9.20
N LEU A 4 22.47 18.62 -8.71
CA LEU A 4 23.25 19.56 -7.88
C LEU A 4 23.76 20.75 -8.71
N ASP A 5 23.97 20.54 -10.00
CA ASP A 5 24.43 21.56 -10.96
C ASP A 5 23.30 22.48 -11.45
N ASN A 6 22.03 22.12 -11.14
CA ASN A 6 20.89 22.91 -11.55
C ASN A 6 20.69 24.10 -10.59
N PRO A 7 20.79 25.37 -11.02
CA PRO A 7 20.64 26.54 -10.16
C PRO A 7 19.23 26.69 -9.52
N ARG A 8 18.24 25.98 -10.05
CA ARG A 8 16.89 25.93 -9.48
C ARG A 8 16.73 24.86 -8.39
N PHE A 9 17.71 23.97 -8.23
CA PHE A 9 17.65 22.92 -7.24
C PHE A 9 17.90 23.49 -5.84
N LYS A 10 16.94 23.32 -4.95
CA LYS A 10 16.96 23.87 -3.59
C LYS A 10 17.42 22.87 -2.52
N GLY A 11 17.97 21.73 -2.91
CA GLY A 11 18.47 20.68 -2.02
C GLY A 11 17.39 19.69 -1.52
N TYR A 12 16.23 19.65 -2.13
CA TYR A 12 15.15 18.77 -1.74
C TYR A 12 14.95 17.66 -2.78
N ILE A 13 15.15 16.41 -2.37
CA ILE A 13 14.73 15.24 -3.13
C ILE A 13 13.33 14.89 -2.65
N SER A 14 12.34 15.15 -3.50
CA SER A 14 10.92 15.09 -3.12
C SER A 14 10.40 13.68 -2.96
N ASP A 15 11.01 12.70 -3.62
CA ASP A 15 10.57 11.32 -3.55
C ASP A 15 11.66 10.32 -3.99
N VAL A 16 11.97 9.39 -3.13
CA VAL A 16 12.75 8.17 -3.42
C VAL A 16 11.95 6.91 -3.06
N GLY A 17 10.67 7.07 -2.85
CA GLY A 17 9.73 6.00 -2.55
C GLY A 17 9.20 5.30 -3.80
N GLY A 18 8.24 4.47 -3.58
CA GLY A 18 7.49 3.73 -4.59
C GLY A 18 6.75 2.55 -3.96
N PRO A 19 5.75 1.99 -4.65
CA PRO A 19 4.93 0.90 -4.10
C PRO A 19 5.74 -0.31 -3.63
N THR A 20 6.96 -0.50 -4.14
CA THR A 20 7.85 -1.61 -3.82
C THR A 20 9.29 -1.16 -3.57
N ALA A 21 9.52 0.12 -3.29
CA ALA A 21 10.87 0.67 -3.16
C ALA A 21 11.71 -0.03 -2.07
N ASN A 22 11.08 -0.44 -0.99
CA ASN A 22 11.68 -1.18 0.11
C ASN A 22 11.61 -2.71 -0.03
N PHE A 23 11.01 -3.24 -1.12
CA PHE A 23 10.87 -4.67 -1.37
C PHE A 23 11.48 -5.01 -2.74
N ARG A 24 12.79 -4.95 -2.84
CA ARG A 24 13.54 -4.98 -4.10
C ARG A 24 14.31 -6.26 -4.35
N LEU A 25 14.74 -6.90 -3.28
CA LEU A 25 15.61 -8.08 -3.31
C LEU A 25 14.79 -9.37 -3.23
N PRO A 26 15.35 -10.49 -3.70
CA PRO A 26 14.78 -11.80 -3.43
C PRO A 26 14.54 -12.03 -1.94
N SER A 27 13.35 -12.48 -1.58
CA SER A 27 12.91 -12.60 -0.18
C SER A 27 13.48 -13.80 0.55
N CYS A 28 14.11 -14.76 -0.14
CA CYS A 28 14.68 -15.96 0.48
C CYS A 28 15.66 -16.66 -0.47
N GLU A 29 16.46 -17.58 0.07
CA GLU A 29 17.46 -18.33 -0.71
C GLU A 29 16.84 -19.18 -1.84
N LYS A 30 15.61 -19.70 -1.63
CA LYS A 30 14.91 -20.42 -2.70
C LYS A 30 14.61 -19.49 -3.88
N GLN A 31 14.17 -18.28 -3.60
CA GLN A 31 13.84 -17.31 -4.65
C GLN A 31 15.08 -16.89 -5.45
N LYS A 32 16.23 -16.77 -4.80
CA LYS A 32 17.51 -16.48 -5.47
C LYS A 32 17.91 -17.57 -6.47
N LYS A 33 17.64 -18.83 -6.13
CA LYS A 33 18.08 -19.99 -6.93
C LYS A 33 17.05 -20.43 -7.98
N LEU A 34 15.78 -20.41 -7.64
CA LEU A 34 14.70 -21.04 -8.41
C LEU A 34 13.62 -20.06 -8.88
N GLY A 35 13.75 -18.76 -8.55
CA GLY A 35 12.74 -17.76 -8.85
C GLY A 35 11.51 -17.83 -7.93
N LEU A 36 10.43 -17.23 -8.37
CA LEU A 36 9.20 -17.10 -7.58
C LEU A 36 8.50 -18.44 -7.34
N CYS A 37 7.91 -18.60 -6.15
CA CYS A 37 7.07 -19.74 -5.84
C CYS A 37 5.78 -19.71 -6.67
N LYS A 38 5.43 -20.84 -7.30
CA LYS A 38 4.20 -20.93 -8.11
C LYS A 38 2.91 -20.81 -7.28
N ASN A 39 2.91 -21.42 -6.08
CA ASN A 39 1.70 -21.61 -5.27
C ASN A 39 1.71 -20.81 -3.96
N ARG A 40 2.63 -19.86 -3.78
CA ARG A 40 2.71 -19.06 -2.56
C ARG A 40 3.24 -17.65 -2.85
N ARG A 41 2.57 -16.66 -2.31
CA ARG A 41 3.08 -15.27 -2.24
C ARG A 41 3.89 -15.08 -0.95
N CYS A 42 4.88 -14.19 -0.98
CA CYS A 42 5.77 -13.99 0.17
C CYS A 42 5.07 -13.32 1.36
N LEU A 43 4.13 -12.41 1.08
CA LEU A 43 3.48 -11.58 2.10
C LEU A 43 1.99 -11.90 2.29
N ALA A 44 1.38 -12.71 1.43
CA ALA A 44 -0.06 -12.95 1.44
C ALA A 44 -0.42 -14.43 1.37
N PRO A 45 -1.51 -14.85 2.04
CA PRO A 45 -2.33 -14.09 2.99
C PRO A 45 -1.61 -13.79 4.30
N THR A 46 -0.58 -14.57 4.61
CA THR A 46 0.32 -14.41 5.77
C THR A 46 1.78 -14.44 5.32
N PRO A 47 2.69 -13.77 6.02
CA PRO A 47 4.12 -13.77 5.70
C PRO A 47 4.68 -15.18 5.60
N CYS A 48 5.56 -15.40 4.62
CA CYS A 48 6.23 -16.69 4.44
C CYS A 48 7.28 -16.89 5.54
N PRO A 49 7.30 -18.03 6.28
CA PRO A 49 8.26 -18.25 7.35
C PRO A 49 9.71 -18.32 6.87
N ASN A 50 9.95 -18.56 5.57
CA ASN A 50 11.29 -18.55 4.98
C ASN A 50 11.72 -17.18 4.48
N MET A 51 10.89 -16.15 4.68
CA MET A 51 11.19 -14.80 4.20
C MET A 51 12.29 -14.17 5.05
N GLN A 52 13.29 -13.61 4.38
CA GLN A 52 14.38 -12.86 4.99
C GLN A 52 14.12 -11.38 4.68
N VAL A 53 13.72 -10.65 5.70
CA VAL A 53 13.41 -9.23 5.55
C VAL A 53 14.62 -8.40 5.94
N SER A 54 14.98 -7.42 5.12
CA SER A 54 16.03 -6.48 5.45
C SER A 54 15.83 -5.18 4.66
N HIS A 55 15.97 -4.08 5.34
CA HIS A 55 15.96 -2.74 4.75
C HIS A 55 17.35 -2.09 4.73
N THR A 56 18.40 -2.83 5.08
CA THR A 56 19.78 -2.28 5.22
C THR A 56 20.24 -1.59 3.93
N GLU A 57 20.08 -2.24 2.77
CA GLU A 57 20.49 -1.64 1.49
C GLU A 57 19.73 -0.34 1.17
N TYR A 58 18.42 -0.35 1.40
CA TYR A 58 17.60 0.82 1.14
C TYR A 58 17.91 1.96 2.11
N LEU A 59 18.14 1.63 3.37
CA LEU A 59 18.57 2.59 4.39
C LEU A 59 19.92 3.22 4.05
N ASP A 60 20.88 2.43 3.57
CA ASP A 60 22.19 2.91 3.15
C ASP A 60 22.09 3.88 1.96
N ILE A 61 21.20 3.59 1.00
CA ILE A 61 20.93 4.51 -0.11
C ILE A 61 20.38 5.84 0.42
N LEU A 62 19.41 5.80 1.33
CA LEU A 62 18.81 7.00 1.92
C LEU A 62 19.85 7.83 2.71
N ARG A 63 20.69 7.15 3.50
CA ARG A 63 21.79 7.77 4.24
C ARG A 63 22.82 8.42 3.31
N LYS A 64 23.22 7.73 2.24
CA LYS A 64 24.13 8.28 1.23
C LYS A 64 23.52 9.53 0.58
N LEU A 65 22.27 9.47 0.17
CA LEU A 65 21.60 10.62 -0.44
C LEU A 65 21.50 11.81 0.53
N ARG A 66 21.17 11.55 1.78
CA ARG A 66 21.04 12.59 2.82
C ARG A 66 22.37 13.29 3.13
N ASN A 67 23.48 12.57 2.98
CA ASN A 67 24.82 13.06 3.29
C ASN A 67 25.54 13.74 2.11
N LEU A 68 24.93 13.75 0.92
CA LEU A 68 25.50 14.46 -0.22
C LEU A 68 25.51 15.97 0.03
N LYS A 69 26.64 16.61 -0.29
CA LYS A 69 26.76 18.08 -0.20
C LYS A 69 25.70 18.73 -1.11
N GLY A 70 24.96 19.68 -0.56
CA GLY A 70 23.90 20.38 -1.28
C GLY A 70 22.50 19.74 -1.11
N ILE A 71 22.39 18.53 -0.54
CA ILE A 71 21.11 17.93 -0.18
C ILE A 71 20.70 18.37 1.23
N LYS A 72 19.49 18.87 1.36
CA LYS A 72 18.90 19.29 2.64
C LYS A 72 17.93 18.25 3.19
N LYS A 73 17.11 17.65 2.34
CA LYS A 73 16.11 16.65 2.70
C LYS A 73 15.92 15.64 1.59
N VAL A 74 15.65 14.40 2.00
CA VAL A 74 15.31 13.28 1.11
C VAL A 74 14.02 12.68 1.63
N PHE A 75 12.97 12.73 0.83
CA PHE A 75 11.64 12.26 1.24
C PHE A 75 11.23 10.98 0.53
N ILE A 76 10.37 10.23 1.20
CA ILE A 76 9.58 9.12 0.66
C ILE A 76 8.12 9.58 0.63
N ARG A 77 7.58 9.79 -0.58
CA ARG A 77 6.25 10.36 -0.77
C ARG A 77 5.28 9.41 -1.45
N SER A 78 5.74 8.67 -2.47
CA SER A 78 4.89 7.76 -3.27
C SER A 78 4.58 6.45 -2.56
N GLY A 79 5.08 6.26 -1.36
CA GLY A 79 4.76 5.12 -0.51
C GLY A 79 5.88 4.09 -0.36
N ILE A 80 5.56 3.04 0.38
CA ILE A 80 6.39 1.86 0.67
C ILE A 80 5.50 0.64 0.84
N ARG A 81 6.09 -0.55 0.77
CA ARG A 81 5.45 -1.79 1.19
C ARG A 81 5.45 -1.86 2.72
N PHE A 82 4.36 -1.43 3.32
CA PHE A 82 4.18 -1.41 4.77
C PHE A 82 4.14 -2.83 5.35
N ASP A 83 3.55 -3.76 4.61
CA ASP A 83 3.43 -5.18 4.95
C ASP A 83 4.78 -5.91 4.96
N TYR A 84 5.76 -5.47 4.17
CA TYR A 84 7.13 -5.94 4.24
C TYR A 84 7.90 -5.27 5.37
N LEU A 85 7.65 -3.97 5.60
CA LEU A 85 8.34 -3.20 6.64
C LEU A 85 8.09 -3.75 8.06
N ILE A 86 6.85 -4.14 8.36
CA ILE A 86 6.51 -4.65 9.71
C ILE A 86 7.07 -6.04 10.01
N GLU A 87 7.59 -6.72 9.02
CA GLU A 87 8.23 -8.04 9.18
C GLU A 87 9.77 -7.94 9.36
N ASP A 88 10.34 -6.73 9.34
CA ASP A 88 11.75 -6.52 9.67
C ASP A 88 11.93 -6.51 11.19
N GLU A 89 12.74 -7.43 11.71
CA GLU A 89 13.08 -7.49 13.13
C GLU A 89 13.95 -6.30 13.55
N ASN A 90 14.69 -5.70 12.60
CA ASN A 90 15.47 -4.49 12.81
C ASN A 90 14.62 -3.25 12.53
N ASP A 91 14.25 -2.52 13.57
CA ASP A 91 13.43 -1.32 13.47
C ASP A 91 14.19 -0.05 13.05
N GLU A 92 15.49 -0.16 12.76
CA GLU A 92 16.34 0.99 12.42
C GLU A 92 15.85 1.76 11.20
N PHE A 93 15.46 1.03 10.14
CA PHE A 93 14.88 1.66 8.95
C PHE A 93 13.57 2.39 9.29
N PHE A 94 12.68 1.78 10.09
CA PHE A 94 11.42 2.41 10.45
C PHE A 94 11.63 3.70 11.26
N ARG A 95 12.55 3.68 12.23
CA ARG A 95 12.92 4.88 13.00
C ARG A 95 13.46 6.00 12.10
N GLU A 96 14.41 5.67 11.22
CA GLU A 96 14.98 6.70 10.32
C GLU A 96 13.97 7.19 9.28
N LEU A 97 13.09 6.32 8.79
CA LEU A 97 11.98 6.69 7.93
C LEU A 97 11.14 7.80 8.56
N VAL A 98 10.65 7.58 9.77
CA VAL A 98 9.83 8.54 10.51
C VAL A 98 10.63 9.81 10.80
N LYS A 99 11.88 9.68 11.26
CA LYS A 99 12.70 10.79 11.69
C LYS A 99 13.11 11.74 10.56
N TYR A 100 13.45 11.19 9.38
CA TYR A 100 14.15 11.96 8.35
C TYR A 100 13.44 12.02 7.01
N HIS A 101 12.58 11.03 6.68
CA HIS A 101 12.14 10.80 5.31
C HIS A 101 10.65 11.02 5.05
N ILE A 102 9.88 11.39 6.07
CA ILE A 102 8.45 11.71 5.94
C ILE A 102 8.24 13.20 6.17
N SER A 103 7.60 13.86 5.19
CA SER A 103 7.34 15.30 5.21
C SER A 103 6.01 15.70 5.87
N GLY A 104 5.35 14.78 6.60
CA GLY A 104 4.03 14.95 7.21
C GLY A 104 3.07 13.83 6.86
N GLN A 105 3.14 13.25 5.67
CA GLN A 105 2.26 12.17 5.25
C GLN A 105 3.05 11.01 4.63
N LEU A 106 2.71 9.78 5.04
CA LEU A 106 3.18 8.56 4.41
C LEU A 106 2.02 7.84 3.75
N ARG A 107 2.11 7.60 2.45
CA ARG A 107 1.11 6.85 1.70
C ARG A 107 1.42 5.37 1.76
N VAL A 108 0.41 4.56 2.02
CA VAL A 108 0.47 3.10 1.99
C VAL A 108 -0.80 2.55 1.36
N ALA A 109 -0.71 1.35 0.79
CA ALA A 109 -1.78 0.78 -0.01
C ALA A 109 -2.36 -0.50 0.63
N PRO A 110 -3.20 -0.40 1.69
CA PRO A 110 -3.95 -1.54 2.19
C PRO A 110 -5.01 -2.03 1.18
N GLU A 111 -5.51 -1.14 0.32
CA GLU A 111 -6.47 -1.32 -0.76
C GLU A 111 -7.89 -1.65 -0.29
N HIS A 112 -8.09 -2.60 0.60
CA HIS A 112 -9.38 -3.06 1.10
C HIS A 112 -9.28 -3.55 2.55
N CYS A 113 -10.43 -3.86 3.19
CA CYS A 113 -10.47 -4.49 4.52
C CYS A 113 -11.06 -5.90 4.50
N SER A 114 -11.92 -6.24 3.53
CA SER A 114 -12.48 -7.59 3.39
C SER A 114 -11.38 -8.59 3.05
N ALA A 115 -11.28 -9.65 3.86
CA ALA A 115 -10.29 -10.72 3.64
C ALA A 115 -10.49 -11.40 2.28
N ALA A 116 -11.73 -11.63 1.86
CA ALA A 116 -12.04 -12.26 0.58
C ALA A 116 -11.54 -11.43 -0.61
N VAL A 117 -11.68 -10.10 -0.54
CA VAL A 117 -11.19 -9.20 -1.58
C VAL A 117 -9.65 -9.12 -1.56
N LEU A 118 -9.05 -9.02 -0.38
CA LEU A 118 -7.59 -8.98 -0.21
C LEU A 118 -6.92 -10.26 -0.72
N ASP A 119 -7.55 -11.42 -0.52
CA ASP A 119 -7.07 -12.70 -1.09
C ASP A 119 -7.03 -12.65 -2.62
N LYS A 120 -8.05 -12.08 -3.27
CA LYS A 120 -8.07 -11.89 -4.73
C LYS A 120 -7.02 -10.88 -5.19
N MET A 121 -6.80 -9.82 -4.43
CA MET A 121 -5.71 -8.87 -4.67
C MET A 121 -4.32 -9.48 -4.42
N GLY A 122 -4.24 -10.55 -3.64
CA GLY A 122 -3.00 -11.15 -3.17
C GLY A 122 -2.25 -10.27 -2.19
N LYS A 123 -3.00 -9.63 -1.34
CA LYS A 123 -2.50 -8.78 -0.26
C LYS A 123 -2.70 -9.44 1.10
N PRO A 124 -1.90 -9.08 2.11
CA PRO A 124 -2.16 -9.51 3.48
C PRO A 124 -3.47 -8.93 3.99
N HIS A 125 -4.07 -9.60 4.96
CA HIS A 125 -5.30 -9.13 5.59
C HIS A 125 -5.08 -7.83 6.36
N ILE A 126 -6.18 -7.13 6.68
CA ILE A 126 -6.20 -5.77 7.22
C ILE A 126 -5.47 -5.62 8.56
N GLU A 127 -5.29 -6.70 9.31
CA GLU A 127 -4.55 -6.73 10.57
C GLU A 127 -3.09 -6.28 10.40
N SER A 128 -2.46 -6.60 9.25
CA SER A 128 -1.13 -6.12 8.91
C SER A 128 -1.07 -4.59 8.81
N TYR A 129 -2.09 -3.98 8.22
CA TYR A 129 -2.21 -2.52 8.16
C TYR A 129 -2.43 -1.90 9.55
N LYS A 130 -3.29 -2.49 10.37
CA LYS A 130 -3.52 -2.02 11.75
C LYS A 130 -2.23 -2.10 12.57
N ARG A 131 -1.50 -3.22 12.47
CA ARG A 131 -0.18 -3.39 13.12
C ARG A 131 0.80 -2.32 12.66
N PHE A 132 0.87 -2.06 11.35
CA PHE A 132 1.71 -1.01 10.80
C PHE A 132 1.34 0.38 11.35
N CYS A 133 0.06 0.75 11.35
CA CYS A 133 -0.39 2.04 11.88
C CYS A 133 -0.01 2.21 13.35
N LYS A 134 -0.20 1.19 14.17
CA LYS A 134 0.21 1.21 15.59
C LYS A 134 1.70 1.50 15.72
N MET A 135 2.55 0.74 15.01
CA MET A 135 4.00 0.94 15.04
C MET A 135 4.39 2.34 14.53
N PHE A 136 3.75 2.81 13.45
CA PHE A 136 4.00 4.12 12.88
C PHE A 136 3.75 5.24 13.88
N TYR A 137 2.60 5.23 14.54
CA TYR A 137 2.25 6.26 15.52
C TYR A 137 3.08 6.16 16.79
N ASP A 138 3.49 4.96 17.22
CA ASP A 138 4.42 4.77 18.32
C ASP A 138 5.78 5.41 18.02
N PHE A 139 6.33 5.23 16.83
CA PHE A 139 7.60 5.87 16.42
C PHE A 139 7.43 7.38 16.21
N THR A 140 6.36 7.81 15.59
CA THR A 140 6.05 9.23 15.37
C THR A 140 5.95 9.99 16.70
N GLY A 141 5.27 9.41 17.69
CA GLY A 141 5.18 9.95 19.03
C GLY A 141 6.54 10.06 19.74
N LYS A 142 7.39 9.03 19.65
CA LYS A 142 8.75 9.05 20.22
C LYS A 142 9.64 10.14 19.60
N GLU A 143 9.47 10.43 18.32
CA GLU A 143 10.23 11.44 17.59
C GLU A 143 9.57 12.84 17.64
N ASN A 144 8.47 13.02 18.38
CA ASN A 144 7.69 14.25 18.46
C ASN A 144 7.36 14.84 17.08
N LYS A 145 6.90 13.97 16.16
CA LYS A 145 6.53 14.34 14.79
C LYS A 145 5.02 14.40 14.63
N ASP A 146 4.56 15.38 13.87
CA ASP A 146 3.18 15.47 13.41
C ASP A 146 3.07 14.86 12.02
N GLN A 147 2.86 13.55 11.98
CA GLN A 147 2.85 12.74 10.75
C GLN A 147 1.65 11.82 10.72
N TYR A 148 1.14 11.58 9.51
CA TYR A 148 -0.09 10.82 9.28
C TYR A 148 0.11 9.74 8.23
N VAL A 149 -0.54 8.60 8.43
CA VAL A 149 -0.69 7.56 7.40
C VAL A 149 -1.86 7.93 6.51
N VAL A 150 -1.65 7.88 5.21
CA VAL A 150 -2.69 8.07 4.19
C VAL A 150 -2.91 6.75 3.48
N PRO A 151 -3.98 6.00 3.79
CA PRO A 151 -4.29 4.75 3.12
C PRO A 151 -4.79 4.99 1.71
N TYR A 152 -4.27 4.20 0.78
CA TYR A 152 -4.81 4.08 -0.57
C TYR A 152 -5.84 2.95 -0.58
N LEU A 153 -7.06 3.27 -0.98
CA LEU A 153 -8.18 2.33 -1.01
C LEU A 153 -8.71 2.20 -2.44
N MET A 154 -9.16 1.01 -2.78
CA MET A 154 -9.66 0.67 -4.11
C MET A 154 -11.09 0.14 -4.01
N SER A 155 -11.97 0.64 -4.88
CA SER A 155 -13.31 0.11 -5.09
C SER A 155 -13.37 -0.77 -6.34
N SER A 156 -14.38 -1.60 -6.41
CA SER A 156 -14.73 -2.36 -7.61
C SER A 156 -13.68 -3.34 -8.13
N HIS A 157 -12.78 -3.84 -7.27
CA HIS A 157 -11.86 -4.91 -7.63
C HIS A 157 -12.62 -6.22 -7.89
N PRO A 158 -12.19 -7.08 -8.84
CA PRO A 158 -12.73 -8.43 -8.96
C PRO A 158 -12.81 -9.15 -7.61
N GLY A 159 -13.97 -9.65 -7.25
CA GLY A 159 -14.28 -10.21 -5.93
C GLY A 159 -14.91 -9.22 -4.95
N SER A 160 -14.95 -7.93 -5.24
CA SER A 160 -15.60 -6.93 -4.37
C SER A 160 -17.09 -6.81 -4.67
N THR A 161 -17.91 -7.33 -3.79
CA THR A 161 -19.38 -7.16 -3.81
C THR A 161 -19.79 -5.84 -3.15
N LEU A 162 -21.05 -5.48 -3.27
CA LEU A 162 -21.59 -4.31 -2.56
C LEU A 162 -21.49 -4.49 -1.02
N SER A 163 -21.64 -5.72 -0.52
CA SER A 163 -21.46 -6.03 0.91
C SER A 163 -20.02 -5.75 1.37
N ASP A 164 -19.02 -6.12 0.56
CA ASP A 164 -17.61 -5.82 0.86
C ASP A 164 -17.33 -4.31 0.84
N ALA A 165 -17.99 -3.58 -0.06
CA ALA A 165 -17.88 -2.11 -0.09
C ALA A 165 -18.50 -1.45 1.16
N VAL A 166 -19.62 -1.97 1.66
CA VAL A 166 -20.22 -1.53 2.94
C VAL A 166 -19.27 -1.84 4.10
N GLU A 167 -18.69 -3.05 4.14
CA GLU A 167 -17.69 -3.41 5.15
C GLU A 167 -16.51 -2.43 5.16
N LEU A 168 -15.99 -2.07 3.97
CA LEU A 168 -14.90 -1.12 3.83
C LEU A 168 -15.31 0.29 4.28
N ALA A 169 -16.51 0.74 3.94
CA ALA A 169 -17.03 2.03 4.40
C ALA A 169 -17.17 2.09 5.93
N LEU A 170 -17.68 1.02 6.55
CA LEU A 170 -17.78 0.90 8.00
C LEU A 170 -16.40 0.83 8.67
N PHE A 171 -15.43 0.16 8.04
CA PHE A 171 -14.04 0.17 8.48
C PHE A 171 -13.48 1.60 8.46
N CYS A 172 -13.62 2.33 7.35
CA CYS A 172 -13.17 3.71 7.25
C CYS A 172 -13.81 4.60 8.33
N LYS A 173 -15.09 4.43 8.60
CA LYS A 173 -15.81 5.18 9.64
C LYS A 173 -15.25 4.88 11.03
N ARG A 174 -15.01 3.61 11.37
CA ARG A 174 -14.46 3.20 12.68
C ARG A 174 -13.04 3.72 12.91
N GLU A 175 -12.19 3.67 11.86
CA GLU A 175 -10.80 4.12 11.93
C GLU A 175 -10.64 5.63 11.66
N ASN A 176 -11.74 6.38 11.54
CA ASN A 176 -11.75 7.81 11.22
C ASN A 176 -10.98 8.15 9.93
N ILE A 177 -11.07 7.29 8.92
CA ILE A 177 -10.43 7.45 7.62
C ILE A 177 -11.44 8.14 6.68
N HIS A 178 -11.04 9.26 6.08
CA HIS A 178 -11.85 9.99 5.12
C HIS A 178 -11.11 10.07 3.78
N PRO A 179 -11.21 9.03 2.92
CA PRO A 179 -10.47 8.95 1.68
C PRO A 179 -10.97 10.00 0.67
N LYS A 180 -10.20 11.07 0.48
CA LYS A 180 -10.52 12.11 -0.51
C LYS A 180 -10.39 11.60 -1.95
N GLN A 181 -9.50 10.64 -2.17
CA GLN A 181 -9.31 9.98 -3.45
C GLN A 181 -9.53 8.48 -3.28
N VAL A 182 -10.45 7.92 -4.05
CA VAL A 182 -10.71 6.49 -4.18
C VAL A 182 -10.49 6.13 -5.63
N GLN A 183 -9.77 5.05 -5.86
CA GLN A 183 -9.55 4.53 -7.21
C GLN A 183 -10.47 3.34 -7.46
N ASP A 184 -11.28 3.42 -8.52
CA ASP A 184 -11.94 2.23 -9.04
C ASP A 184 -10.88 1.31 -9.66
N PHE A 185 -11.11 0.01 -9.56
CA PHE A 185 -10.25 -0.95 -10.23
C PHE A 185 -10.18 -0.65 -11.74
N TYR A 186 -8.97 -0.57 -12.24
CA TYR A 186 -8.68 -0.42 -13.66
C TYR A 186 -7.85 -1.61 -14.17
N PRO A 187 -8.33 -2.35 -15.18
CA PRO A 187 -7.61 -3.50 -15.70
C PRO A 187 -6.25 -3.13 -16.29
N THR A 188 -5.18 -3.51 -15.62
CA THR A 188 -3.82 -3.29 -16.08
C THR A 188 -3.30 -4.55 -16.76
N PRO A 189 -2.82 -4.49 -18.02
CA PRO A 189 -2.31 -5.65 -18.73
C PRO A 189 -1.27 -6.45 -17.95
N GLY A 190 -1.32 -7.78 -18.05
CA GLY A 190 -0.37 -8.69 -17.41
C GLY A 190 -0.58 -8.92 -15.92
N THR A 191 -1.70 -8.49 -15.35
CA THR A 191 -2.04 -8.75 -13.94
C THR A 191 -3.07 -9.85 -13.78
N ILE A 192 -3.00 -10.57 -12.66
CA ILE A 192 -3.97 -11.60 -12.27
C ILE A 192 -5.37 -10.99 -12.11
N SER A 193 -5.46 -9.81 -11.52
CA SER A 193 -6.73 -9.09 -11.36
C SER A 193 -7.38 -8.76 -12.71
N THR A 194 -6.61 -8.44 -13.73
CA THR A 194 -7.12 -8.22 -15.08
C THR A 194 -7.63 -9.51 -15.70
N SER A 195 -6.94 -10.63 -15.48
CA SER A 195 -7.46 -11.94 -15.92
C SER A 195 -8.81 -12.25 -15.27
N MET A 196 -8.94 -12.06 -13.96
CA MET A 196 -10.22 -12.23 -13.25
C MET A 196 -11.30 -11.29 -13.79
N PHE A 197 -10.95 -10.04 -14.09
CA PHE A 197 -11.92 -9.05 -14.60
C PHE A 197 -12.55 -9.46 -15.93
N TYR A 198 -11.77 -10.02 -16.84
CA TYR A 198 -12.26 -10.42 -18.17
C TYR A 198 -12.86 -11.81 -18.19
N THR A 199 -12.30 -12.76 -17.45
CA THR A 199 -12.75 -14.16 -17.46
C THR A 199 -13.82 -14.47 -16.43
N GLU A 200 -13.96 -13.63 -15.39
CA GLU A 200 -14.80 -13.91 -14.21
C GLU A 200 -14.41 -15.20 -13.48
N LEU A 201 -13.16 -15.65 -13.68
CA LEU A 201 -12.61 -16.84 -13.06
C LEU A 201 -11.33 -16.51 -12.28
N ASP A 202 -11.16 -17.19 -11.16
CA ASP A 202 -9.90 -17.20 -10.44
C ASP A 202 -8.86 -18.03 -11.21
N PRO A 203 -7.74 -17.46 -11.65
CA PRO A 203 -6.77 -18.17 -12.49
C PRO A 203 -6.09 -19.37 -11.82
N TYR A 204 -6.14 -19.46 -10.48
CA TYR A 204 -5.54 -20.57 -9.74
C TYR A 204 -6.52 -21.72 -9.48
N THR A 205 -7.78 -21.41 -9.25
CA THR A 205 -8.79 -22.39 -8.83
C THR A 205 -9.85 -22.66 -9.89
N LEU A 206 -9.92 -21.82 -10.92
CA LEU A 206 -10.95 -21.80 -11.97
C LEU A 206 -12.38 -21.66 -11.42
N LYS A 207 -12.52 -21.21 -10.18
CA LYS A 207 -13.82 -20.88 -9.59
C LYS A 207 -14.28 -19.52 -10.05
N GLU A 208 -15.59 -19.34 -10.12
CA GLU A 208 -16.20 -18.05 -10.46
C GLU A 208 -15.78 -16.95 -9.48
N VAL A 209 -15.55 -15.75 -10.01
CA VAL A 209 -15.25 -14.54 -9.29
C VAL A 209 -16.24 -13.47 -9.69
N TYR A 210 -16.95 -12.94 -8.71
CA TYR A 210 -17.82 -11.81 -8.93
C TYR A 210 -17.01 -10.58 -9.44
N VAL A 211 -17.53 -9.91 -10.47
CA VAL A 211 -16.88 -8.72 -11.04
C VAL A 211 -17.90 -7.60 -11.18
N PRO A 212 -17.75 -6.48 -10.47
CA PRO A 212 -18.63 -5.32 -10.61
C PRO A 212 -18.37 -4.64 -11.95
N LYS A 213 -19.22 -4.91 -12.94
CA LYS A 213 -19.11 -4.37 -14.33
C LYS A 213 -20.02 -3.19 -14.59
N SER A 214 -21.14 -3.10 -13.88
CA SER A 214 -22.11 -2.03 -14.04
C SER A 214 -21.57 -0.71 -13.52
N GLU A 215 -21.71 0.37 -14.30
CA GLU A 215 -21.28 1.71 -13.89
C GLU A 215 -22.02 2.20 -12.64
N ASN A 216 -23.31 1.82 -12.50
CA ASN A 216 -24.09 2.17 -11.29
C ASN A 216 -23.51 1.50 -10.04
N GLU A 217 -23.13 0.24 -10.12
CA GLU A 217 -22.55 -0.49 -9.01
C GLU A 217 -21.18 0.07 -8.62
N LYS A 218 -20.32 0.35 -9.60
CA LYS A 218 -19.03 1.00 -9.35
C LYS A 218 -19.22 2.36 -8.68
N ALA A 219 -20.18 3.15 -9.16
CA ALA A 219 -20.53 4.43 -8.57
C ALA A 219 -21.02 4.28 -7.11
N MET A 220 -21.84 3.26 -6.82
CA MET A 220 -22.29 2.96 -5.45
C MET A 220 -21.13 2.54 -4.55
N GLN A 221 -20.26 1.64 -4.99
CA GLN A 221 -19.10 1.21 -4.20
C GLN A 221 -18.18 2.40 -3.88
N ARG A 222 -17.93 3.28 -4.84
CA ARG A 222 -17.15 4.51 -4.63
C ARG A 222 -17.86 5.49 -3.70
N ALA A 223 -19.16 5.69 -3.87
CA ALA A 223 -19.95 6.60 -3.05
C ALA A 223 -19.98 6.17 -1.57
N LEU A 224 -20.04 4.86 -1.29
CA LEU A 224 -19.95 4.31 0.06
C LEU A 224 -18.62 4.67 0.73
N LEU A 225 -17.49 4.62 0.03
CA LEU A 225 -16.19 5.02 0.56
C LEU A 225 -16.09 6.52 0.82
N GLN A 226 -16.80 7.32 0.03
CA GLN A 226 -16.83 8.77 0.10
C GLN A 226 -18.16 9.31 0.63
N TYR A 227 -18.80 8.58 1.55
CA TYR A 227 -20.12 8.91 2.13
C TYR A 227 -20.19 10.30 2.78
N PHE A 228 -19.04 10.84 3.21
CA PHE A 228 -18.93 12.15 3.83
C PHE A 228 -19.01 13.31 2.79
N ILE A 229 -18.89 13.01 1.50
CA ILE A 229 -19.05 13.99 0.41
C ILE A 229 -20.57 14.18 0.17
N PRO A 230 -21.10 15.42 0.24
CA PRO A 230 -22.55 15.65 0.15
C PRO A 230 -23.21 15.07 -1.09
N GLU A 231 -22.52 15.12 -2.23
CA GLU A 231 -22.99 14.64 -3.53
C GLU A 231 -23.18 13.11 -3.55
N ASN A 232 -22.49 12.39 -2.70
CA ASN A 232 -22.55 10.94 -2.62
C ASN A 232 -23.63 10.42 -1.65
N LYS A 233 -24.20 11.29 -0.81
CA LYS A 233 -25.21 10.89 0.18
C LYS A 233 -26.41 10.14 -0.40
N PRO A 234 -27.01 10.57 -1.52
CA PRO A 234 -28.15 9.85 -2.09
C PRO A 234 -27.83 8.41 -2.48
N LEU A 235 -26.61 8.15 -2.94
CA LEU A 235 -26.12 6.81 -3.34
C LEU A 235 -25.72 5.94 -2.16
N SER A 236 -25.35 6.55 -1.04
CA SER A 236 -24.89 5.84 0.16
C SER A 236 -26.02 5.49 1.15
N LEU A 237 -27.24 5.95 0.89
CA LEU A 237 -28.43 5.70 1.70
C LEU A 237 -29.29 4.53 1.18
N ILE A 238 -28.92 3.95 0.05
CA ILE A 238 -29.56 2.78 -0.55
C ILE A 238 -28.88 1.52 -0.03
#